data_fd95f26996b2557d017853ddef24c492
#
_entry.id   fd95f26996b2557d017853ddef24c492
#
_cell.length_a   1.000
_cell.length_b   1.000
_cell.length_c   1.000
_cell.angle_alpha   90.00
_cell.angle_beta   90.00
_cell.angle_gamma   90.00
#
_symmetry.space_group_name_H-M   'P 1'
#
loop_
_entity.id
_entity.type
_entity.pdbx_description
1 polymer ?
#
loop_
_entity_poly.entity_id
_entity_poly.type
_entity_poly.pdbx_seq_one_letter_code
_entity_poly.pdbx_strand_id
1 'polypeptide(L)'
;MNQQEQSKLQKKRKKKVSKAQTISARRRADRARRESNRPRNRRRREVQRTFRFRVKVVRLYRRLKEQIPEKEALKVVMDRYQPREQWQHKLSPGTIRRWNRLVGRHDHYAALRPQSTRPKTIHYQVPELVVAIIFTLRHQLGWGGHRIAAELAQRGIWQLSGQTVYNIFERLGLSVKTYALKGKSDGIKYRRYEKKKPDQQWHIDLKQTKLSDGTTVYICVLIDDYSRYALAAVAGLNKTSRWGTSVAQTVFIKAGHPDELVSDNGTEFASVWEESLTQFGKLLFNNDIHHRTTAAYYPQGNGKAEAFIKILNRELLRRQSFDTLDDLQLALDRYLRFYNNYRLHSSIGWQSPVTRYTGCSIAVSGLAQIPGLETMAANPIFGPASADPPIPITPLTADRFQAVVLVP
;
A
#
# COMPACT_ATOMS: atom_id res chain seq x y z
N MET A 1 -36.09 34.34 30.63
CA MET A 1 -36.34 33.37 29.53
C MET A 1 -37.77 32.90 29.63
N ASN A 2 -38.58 33.17 28.62
CA ASN A 2 -40.03 32.96 28.64
C ASN A 2 -40.33 31.46 28.53
N GLN A 3 -41.43 30.96 29.21
CA GLN A 3 -41.83 29.54 29.20
C GLN A 3 -41.94 28.94 27.79
N GLN A 4 -42.29 29.74 26.81
CA GLN A 4 -42.33 29.33 25.39
C GLN A 4 -40.92 29.04 24.80
N GLU A 5 -39.91 29.75 25.22
CA GLU A 5 -38.53 29.51 24.76
C GLU A 5 -37.95 28.23 25.37
N GLN A 6 -38.24 27.95 26.64
CA GLN A 6 -37.82 26.72 27.29
C GLN A 6 -38.50 25.47 26.64
N SER A 7 -39.79 25.56 26.29
CA SER A 7 -40.49 24.49 25.56
C SER A 7 -39.90 24.23 24.19
N LYS A 8 -39.54 25.29 23.42
CA LYS A 8 -38.87 25.18 22.12
C LYS A 8 -37.47 24.56 22.22
N LEU A 9 -36.71 24.92 23.27
CA LEU A 9 -35.40 24.30 23.52
C LEU A 9 -35.49 22.84 23.92
N GLN A 10 -36.44 22.45 24.74
CA GLN A 10 -36.69 21.05 25.10
C GLN A 10 -37.14 20.20 23.88
N LYS A 11 -38.00 20.74 23.01
CA LYS A 11 -38.40 20.05 21.76
C LYS A 11 -37.19 19.89 20.81
N LYS A 12 -36.31 20.91 20.68
CA LYS A 12 -35.06 20.81 19.91
C LYS A 12 -34.09 19.77 20.49
N ARG A 13 -33.94 19.68 21.83
CA ARG A 13 -33.11 18.68 22.50
C ARG A 13 -33.65 17.26 22.28
N LYS A 14 -34.98 17.03 22.48
CA LYS A 14 -35.62 15.71 22.22
C LYS A 14 -35.43 15.28 20.74
N LYS A 15 -35.60 16.20 19.78
CA LYS A 15 -35.41 15.90 18.35
C LYS A 15 -33.94 15.59 18.01
N LYS A 16 -32.99 16.21 18.67
CA LYS A 16 -31.54 15.96 18.51
C LYS A 16 -31.13 14.59 19.08
N VAL A 17 -31.68 14.21 20.24
CA VAL A 17 -31.44 12.90 20.88
C VAL A 17 -32.05 11.76 20.06
N SER A 18 -33.28 11.91 19.59
CA SER A 18 -33.94 10.93 18.70
C SER A 18 -33.17 10.71 17.39
N LYS A 19 -32.67 11.81 16.78
CA LYS A 19 -31.86 11.73 15.56
C LYS A 19 -30.51 11.03 15.79
N ALA A 20 -29.88 11.26 16.94
CA ALA A 20 -28.64 10.59 17.35
C ALA A 20 -28.85 9.09 17.60
N GLN A 21 -29.96 8.72 18.25
CA GLN A 21 -30.34 7.31 18.46
C GLN A 21 -30.60 6.58 17.15
N THR A 22 -31.30 7.22 16.21
CA THR A 22 -31.57 6.64 14.87
C THR A 22 -30.27 6.44 14.07
N ILE A 23 -29.33 7.38 14.15
CA ILE A 23 -28.01 7.27 13.51
C ILE A 23 -27.20 6.14 14.15
N SER A 24 -27.23 6.00 15.46
CA SER A 24 -26.55 4.91 16.18
C SER A 24 -27.14 3.54 15.82
N ALA A 25 -28.46 3.41 15.74
CA ALA A 25 -29.14 2.19 15.33
C ALA A 25 -28.80 1.80 13.86
N ARG A 26 -28.79 2.77 12.93
CA ARG A 26 -28.35 2.56 11.55
C ARG A 26 -26.89 2.11 11.47
N ARG A 27 -26.00 2.73 12.24
CA ARG A 27 -24.58 2.32 12.30
C ARG A 27 -24.40 0.92 12.86
N ARG A 28 -25.16 0.51 13.86
CA ARG A 28 -25.17 -0.87 14.40
C ARG A 28 -25.69 -1.86 13.35
N ALA A 29 -26.77 -1.54 12.65
CA ALA A 29 -27.32 -2.39 11.59
C ALA A 29 -26.33 -2.53 10.40
N ASP A 30 -25.69 -1.45 9.96
CA ASP A 30 -24.66 -1.48 8.91
C ASP A 30 -23.43 -2.27 9.33
N ARG A 31 -23.01 -2.15 10.59
CA ARG A 31 -21.90 -2.96 11.14
C ARG A 31 -22.25 -4.44 11.17
N ALA A 32 -23.45 -4.79 11.65
CA ALA A 32 -23.94 -6.16 11.66
C ALA A 32 -24.08 -6.74 10.24
N ARG A 33 -24.52 -5.94 9.26
CA ARG A 33 -24.61 -6.31 7.85
C ARG A 33 -23.22 -6.54 7.22
N ARG A 34 -22.24 -5.69 7.53
CA ARG A 34 -20.84 -5.85 7.09
C ARG A 34 -20.19 -7.09 7.72
N GLU A 35 -20.41 -7.33 9.00
CA GLU A 35 -19.92 -8.53 9.68
C GLU A 35 -20.60 -9.81 9.16
N SER A 36 -21.90 -9.74 8.80
CA SER A 36 -22.62 -10.87 8.21
C SER A 36 -22.13 -11.23 6.80
N ASN A 37 -21.60 -10.26 6.06
CA ASN A 37 -21.09 -10.44 4.70
C ASN A 37 -19.60 -10.82 4.63
N ARG A 38 -18.90 -10.94 5.76
CA ARG A 38 -17.51 -11.43 5.74
C ARG A 38 -17.47 -12.88 5.29
N PRO A 39 -16.60 -13.26 4.35
CA PRO A 39 -16.51 -14.64 3.81
C PRO A 39 -16.40 -15.71 4.91
N ARG A 40 -15.67 -15.40 5.99
CA ARG A 40 -15.52 -16.29 7.16
C ARG A 40 -16.84 -16.56 7.87
N ASN A 41 -17.69 -15.54 8.07
CA ASN A 41 -18.98 -15.68 8.75
C ASN A 41 -20.01 -16.37 7.85
N ARG A 42 -19.97 -16.13 6.53
CA ARG A 42 -20.80 -16.83 5.55
C ARG A 42 -20.53 -18.33 5.59
N ARG A 43 -19.25 -18.74 5.53
CA ARG A 43 -18.83 -20.15 5.62
C ARG A 43 -19.24 -20.79 6.95
N ARG A 44 -19.06 -20.10 8.07
CA ARG A 44 -19.48 -20.59 9.40
C ARG A 44 -21.00 -20.81 9.47
N ARG A 45 -21.79 -19.92 8.92
CA ARG A 45 -23.26 -20.05 8.83
C ARG A 45 -23.68 -21.21 7.93
N GLU A 46 -22.99 -21.39 6.82
CA GLU A 46 -23.24 -22.50 5.89
C GLU A 46 -22.95 -23.85 6.54
N VAL A 47 -21.80 -24.00 7.21
CA VAL A 47 -21.45 -25.20 8.00
C VAL A 47 -22.52 -25.49 9.06
N GLN A 48 -22.99 -24.46 9.76
CA GLN A 48 -24.01 -24.61 10.79
C GLN A 48 -25.39 -24.99 10.21
N ARG A 49 -25.76 -24.46 9.05
CA ARG A 49 -26.99 -24.83 8.33
C ARG A 49 -26.93 -26.30 7.88
N THR A 50 -25.82 -26.71 7.27
CA THR A 50 -25.59 -28.09 6.83
C THR A 50 -25.61 -29.07 8.00
N PHE A 51 -25.00 -28.73 9.11
CA PHE A 51 -25.04 -29.52 10.33
C PHE A 51 -26.47 -29.72 10.83
N ARG A 52 -27.25 -28.63 11.02
CA ARG A 52 -28.64 -28.68 11.46
C ARG A 52 -29.53 -29.48 10.53
N PHE A 53 -29.28 -29.36 9.21
CA PHE A 53 -29.99 -30.15 8.21
C PHE A 53 -29.75 -31.66 8.40
N ARG A 54 -28.48 -32.09 8.47
CA ARG A 54 -28.12 -33.48 8.69
C ARG A 54 -28.74 -34.06 9.98
N VAL A 55 -28.70 -33.29 11.04
CA VAL A 55 -29.34 -33.68 12.32
C VAL A 55 -30.85 -33.89 12.15
N LYS A 56 -31.56 -32.98 11.46
CA LYS A 56 -32.98 -33.09 11.22
C LYS A 56 -33.33 -34.35 10.40
N VAL A 57 -32.56 -34.61 9.35
CA VAL A 57 -32.72 -35.78 8.49
C VAL A 57 -32.57 -37.09 9.29
N VAL A 58 -31.47 -37.21 10.07
CA VAL A 58 -31.23 -38.45 10.84
C VAL A 58 -32.23 -38.64 11.96
N ARG A 59 -32.64 -37.60 12.65
CA ARG A 59 -33.69 -37.68 13.70
C ARG A 59 -35.03 -38.15 13.15
N LEU A 60 -35.46 -37.61 12.00
CA LEU A 60 -36.68 -38.04 11.35
C LEU A 60 -36.57 -39.51 10.90
N TYR A 61 -35.45 -39.86 10.26
CA TYR A 61 -35.22 -41.24 9.81
C TYR A 61 -35.27 -42.25 10.95
N ARG A 62 -34.65 -41.98 12.12
CA ARG A 62 -34.69 -42.87 13.29
C ARG A 62 -36.07 -43.03 13.85
N ARG A 63 -36.81 -41.93 14.01
CA ARG A 63 -38.20 -41.97 14.49
C ARG A 63 -39.10 -42.81 13.59
N LEU A 64 -38.98 -42.65 12.27
CA LEU A 64 -39.78 -43.40 11.32
C LEU A 64 -39.42 -44.88 11.28
N LYS A 65 -38.13 -45.21 11.40
CA LYS A 65 -37.65 -46.59 11.39
C LYS A 65 -38.18 -47.44 12.57
N GLU A 66 -38.56 -46.79 13.68
CA GLU A 66 -39.20 -47.45 14.81
C GLU A 66 -40.66 -47.82 14.54
N GLN A 67 -41.31 -47.17 13.56
CA GLN A 67 -42.75 -47.26 13.29
C GLN A 67 -43.09 -47.96 11.97
N ILE A 68 -42.21 -47.86 10.97
CA ILE A 68 -42.44 -48.38 9.61
C ILE A 68 -41.16 -49.05 9.03
N PRO A 69 -41.34 -49.93 8.01
CA PRO A 69 -40.20 -50.57 7.36
C PRO A 69 -39.16 -49.57 6.83
N GLU A 70 -37.90 -49.96 6.89
CA GLU A 70 -36.76 -49.07 6.52
C GLU A 70 -36.89 -48.46 5.11
N LYS A 71 -37.36 -49.24 4.11
CA LYS A 71 -37.56 -48.73 2.77
C LYS A 71 -38.56 -47.57 2.69
N GLU A 72 -39.66 -47.68 3.41
CA GLU A 72 -40.69 -46.65 3.50
C GLU A 72 -40.20 -45.43 4.30
N ALA A 73 -39.51 -45.65 5.41
CA ALA A 73 -38.92 -44.58 6.19
C ALA A 73 -37.93 -43.75 5.37
N LEU A 74 -37.08 -44.39 4.57
CA LEU A 74 -36.17 -43.71 3.66
C LEU A 74 -36.91 -42.91 2.58
N LYS A 75 -37.96 -43.45 1.99
CA LYS A 75 -38.77 -42.78 0.99
C LYS A 75 -39.40 -41.52 1.56
N VAL A 76 -40.08 -41.62 2.72
CA VAL A 76 -40.71 -40.48 3.39
C VAL A 76 -39.70 -39.40 3.73
N VAL A 77 -38.49 -39.77 4.21
CA VAL A 77 -37.42 -38.78 4.51
C VAL A 77 -36.93 -38.11 3.24
N MET A 78 -36.75 -38.86 2.15
CA MET A 78 -36.27 -38.27 0.88
C MET A 78 -37.36 -37.35 0.29
N ASP A 79 -38.62 -37.71 0.31
CA ASP A 79 -39.71 -36.89 -0.21
C ASP A 79 -39.87 -35.59 0.58
N ARG A 80 -39.73 -35.66 1.92
CA ARG A 80 -39.81 -34.49 2.80
C ARG A 80 -38.68 -33.51 2.62
N TYR A 81 -37.49 -34.00 2.31
CA TYR A 81 -36.27 -33.21 2.16
C TYR A 81 -35.78 -33.16 0.72
N GLN A 82 -36.67 -33.24 -0.25
CA GLN A 82 -36.34 -32.97 -1.64
C GLN A 82 -35.71 -31.56 -1.81
N PRO A 83 -34.77 -31.38 -2.71
CA PRO A 83 -34.09 -30.11 -2.85
C PRO A 83 -35.07 -29.02 -3.27
N ARG A 84 -35.32 -28.07 -2.39
CA ARG A 84 -35.72 -26.74 -2.78
C ARG A 84 -34.50 -26.13 -3.48
N GLU A 85 -34.66 -25.32 -4.51
CA GLU A 85 -33.67 -24.78 -5.45
C GLU A 85 -32.28 -24.36 -4.91
N GLN A 86 -32.11 -24.34 -3.58
CA GLN A 86 -30.87 -23.94 -2.90
C GLN A 86 -29.89 -25.08 -2.54
N TRP A 87 -30.26 -26.37 -2.75
CA TRP A 87 -29.44 -27.53 -2.38
C TRP A 87 -29.17 -28.38 -3.61
N GLN A 88 -27.98 -28.29 -4.16
CA GLN A 88 -27.54 -28.91 -5.43
C GLN A 88 -27.42 -30.45 -5.37
N HIS A 89 -27.57 -31.08 -4.22
CA HIS A 89 -27.36 -32.53 -4.07
C HIS A 89 -28.63 -33.24 -3.62
N LYS A 90 -29.14 -34.12 -4.46
CA LYS A 90 -30.24 -35.05 -4.11
C LYS A 90 -29.83 -35.90 -2.91
N LEU A 91 -30.71 -35.96 -1.89
CA LEU A 91 -30.51 -36.83 -0.74
C LEU A 91 -30.71 -38.29 -1.20
N SER A 92 -29.76 -39.17 -0.96
CA SER A 92 -29.83 -40.59 -1.33
C SER A 92 -29.99 -41.47 -0.09
N PRO A 93 -30.59 -42.66 -0.24
CA PRO A 93 -30.69 -43.65 0.84
C PRO A 93 -29.33 -43.97 1.48
N GLY A 94 -28.30 -44.09 0.64
CA GLY A 94 -26.92 -44.35 1.10
C GLY A 94 -26.37 -43.21 1.98
N THR A 95 -26.71 -41.96 1.64
CA THR A 95 -26.31 -40.79 2.44
C THR A 95 -26.98 -40.79 3.83
N ILE A 96 -28.28 -41.11 3.88
CA ILE A 96 -29.03 -41.16 5.14
C ILE A 96 -28.47 -42.28 6.04
N ARG A 97 -28.27 -43.48 5.48
CA ARG A 97 -27.65 -44.61 6.21
C ARG A 97 -26.28 -44.28 6.71
N ARG A 98 -25.42 -43.64 5.88
CA ARG A 98 -24.07 -43.21 6.28
C ARG A 98 -24.14 -42.23 7.45
N TRP A 99 -24.99 -41.23 7.39
CA TRP A 99 -25.14 -40.27 8.49
C TRP A 99 -25.68 -40.94 9.75
N ASN A 100 -26.63 -41.83 9.64
CA ASN A 100 -27.13 -42.60 10.78
C ASN A 100 -26.04 -43.47 11.43
N ARG A 101 -25.17 -44.09 10.62
CA ARG A 101 -24.03 -44.86 11.12
C ARG A 101 -23.03 -43.96 11.85
N LEU A 102 -22.77 -42.74 11.36
CA LEU A 102 -21.89 -41.79 12.02
C LEU A 102 -22.39 -41.36 13.41
N VAL A 103 -23.72 -41.25 13.58
CA VAL A 103 -24.32 -40.91 14.86
C VAL A 103 -24.19 -42.04 15.88
N GLY A 104 -24.12 -43.30 15.40
CA GLY A 104 -24.00 -44.47 16.26
C GLY A 104 -25.18 -44.72 17.18
N ARG A 105 -25.01 -45.64 18.13
CA ARG A 105 -26.08 -46.02 19.10
C ARG A 105 -26.25 -44.97 20.20
N HIS A 106 -25.23 -44.18 20.50
CA HIS A 106 -25.23 -43.23 21.61
C HIS A 106 -25.60 -41.79 21.20
N ASP A 107 -26.35 -41.61 20.12
CA ASP A 107 -26.89 -40.30 19.65
C ASP A 107 -25.83 -39.19 19.47
N HIS A 108 -24.61 -39.57 19.07
CA HIS A 108 -23.51 -38.64 18.90
C HIS A 108 -23.65 -37.73 17.64
N TYR A 109 -24.69 -36.88 17.64
CA TYR A 109 -25.02 -36.00 16.52
C TYR A 109 -23.88 -35.01 16.12
N ALA A 110 -22.94 -34.73 17.02
CA ALA A 110 -21.80 -33.89 16.72
C ALA A 110 -20.94 -34.46 15.55
N ALA A 111 -20.95 -35.78 15.34
CA ALA A 111 -20.28 -36.44 14.22
C ALA A 111 -20.81 -36.03 12.84
N LEU A 112 -22.04 -35.48 12.78
CA LEU A 112 -22.63 -34.96 11.52
C LEU A 112 -22.10 -33.58 11.11
N ARG A 113 -21.26 -32.93 11.93
CA ARG A 113 -20.67 -31.63 11.58
C ARG A 113 -19.79 -31.80 10.36
N PRO A 114 -20.00 -30.96 9.29
CA PRO A 114 -19.12 -30.98 8.15
C PRO A 114 -17.68 -30.76 8.55
N GLN A 115 -16.81 -31.66 8.19
CA GLN A 115 -15.37 -31.51 8.41
C GLN A 115 -14.76 -30.60 7.35
N SER A 116 -13.64 -29.98 7.68
CA SER A 116 -12.89 -29.19 6.72
C SER A 116 -12.33 -30.09 5.60
N THR A 117 -12.58 -29.72 4.36
CA THR A 117 -11.96 -30.35 3.18
C THR A 117 -10.56 -29.81 2.89
N ARG A 118 -10.08 -28.88 3.72
CA ARG A 118 -8.74 -28.31 3.56
C ARG A 118 -7.70 -29.39 3.84
N PRO A 119 -6.69 -29.55 2.98
CA PRO A 119 -5.57 -30.45 3.25
C PRO A 119 -4.97 -30.18 4.63
N LYS A 120 -4.70 -31.23 5.40
CA LYS A 120 -4.06 -31.10 6.72
C LYS A 120 -2.60 -30.68 6.59
N THR A 121 -1.94 -31.08 5.53
CA THR A 121 -0.56 -30.72 5.18
C THR A 121 -0.57 -29.81 3.97
N ILE A 122 -0.01 -28.63 4.10
CA ILE A 122 0.16 -27.70 2.99
C ILE A 122 1.60 -27.85 2.52
N HIS A 123 1.80 -28.40 1.32
CA HIS A 123 3.13 -28.65 0.75
C HIS A 123 3.84 -27.37 0.28
N TYR A 124 3.14 -26.22 0.20
CA TYR A 124 3.75 -24.93 -0.14
C TYR A 124 4.24 -24.22 1.12
N GLN A 125 5.38 -24.60 1.60
CA GLN A 125 6.08 -23.83 2.63
C GLN A 125 7.09 -22.92 1.94
N VAL A 126 7.00 -21.62 2.22
CA VAL A 126 8.05 -20.66 1.87
C VAL A 126 9.28 -21.06 2.68
N PRO A 127 10.47 -21.25 2.06
CA PRO A 127 11.68 -21.61 2.77
C PRO A 127 11.95 -20.66 3.95
N GLU A 128 12.47 -21.20 5.06
CA GLU A 128 12.74 -20.41 6.27
C GLU A 128 13.69 -19.25 6.00
N LEU A 129 14.67 -19.44 5.12
CA LEU A 129 15.58 -18.40 4.66
C LEU A 129 14.81 -17.22 4.03
N VAL A 130 13.84 -17.49 3.16
CA VAL A 130 13.02 -16.44 2.53
C VAL A 130 12.14 -15.75 3.57
N VAL A 131 11.64 -16.50 4.55
CA VAL A 131 10.88 -15.92 5.68
C VAL A 131 11.78 -15.01 6.53
N ALA A 132 13.03 -15.37 6.77
CA ALA A 132 14.00 -14.53 7.47
C ALA A 132 14.30 -13.22 6.70
N ILE A 133 14.48 -13.30 5.38
CA ILE A 133 14.65 -12.12 4.54
C ILE A 133 13.40 -11.21 4.63
N ILE A 134 12.21 -11.78 4.51
CA ILE A 134 10.94 -11.04 4.63
C ILE A 134 10.84 -10.34 5.99
N PHE A 135 11.21 -11.04 7.06
CA PHE A 135 11.25 -10.49 8.42
C PHE A 135 12.18 -9.28 8.49
N THR A 136 13.41 -9.43 8.02
CA THR A 136 14.45 -8.39 8.05
C THR A 136 14.03 -7.16 7.24
N LEU A 137 13.56 -7.36 6.00
CA LEU A 137 13.06 -6.25 5.15
C LEU A 137 11.89 -5.51 5.78
N ARG A 138 11.00 -6.24 6.47
CA ARG A 138 9.87 -5.64 7.17
C ARG A 138 10.32 -4.90 8.42
N HIS A 139 11.17 -5.52 9.24
CA HIS A 139 11.61 -4.98 10.52
C HIS A 139 12.53 -3.78 10.33
N GLN A 140 13.56 -3.91 9.50
CA GLN A 140 14.55 -2.85 9.30
C GLN A 140 14.07 -1.75 8.38
N LEU A 141 13.40 -2.08 7.26
CA LEU A 141 13.02 -1.08 6.25
C LEU A 141 11.55 -0.70 6.28
N GLY A 142 10.72 -1.42 7.05
CA GLY A 142 9.29 -1.14 7.16
C GLY A 142 8.52 -1.36 5.85
N TRP A 143 9.07 -2.14 4.90
CA TRP A 143 8.46 -2.34 3.60
C TRP A 143 7.15 -3.10 3.68
N GLY A 144 6.23 -2.78 2.77
CA GLY A 144 4.95 -3.46 2.63
C GLY A 144 5.07 -4.76 1.83
N GLY A 145 4.12 -5.70 2.05
CA GLY A 145 4.19 -7.03 1.46
C GLY A 145 4.27 -7.06 -0.07
N HIS A 146 3.58 -6.18 -0.77
CA HIS A 146 3.66 -6.10 -2.24
C HIS A 146 5.05 -5.66 -2.72
N ARG A 147 5.69 -4.73 -2.03
CA ARG A 147 7.04 -4.29 -2.37
C ARG A 147 8.06 -5.41 -2.13
N ILE A 148 7.99 -6.07 -0.97
CA ILE A 148 8.88 -7.19 -0.66
C ILE A 148 8.72 -8.30 -1.70
N ALA A 149 7.50 -8.65 -2.08
CA ALA A 149 7.27 -9.65 -3.13
C ALA A 149 7.91 -9.26 -4.46
N ALA A 150 7.78 -8.00 -4.88
CA ALA A 150 8.39 -7.49 -6.12
C ALA A 150 9.93 -7.52 -6.05
N GLU A 151 10.51 -7.09 -4.92
CA GLU A 151 11.96 -7.11 -4.71
C GLU A 151 12.53 -8.54 -4.75
N LEU A 152 11.88 -9.50 -4.05
CA LEU A 152 12.32 -10.90 -4.06
C LEU A 152 12.25 -11.51 -5.47
N ALA A 153 11.20 -11.22 -6.22
CA ALA A 153 11.01 -11.72 -7.60
C ALA A 153 12.05 -11.12 -8.55
N GLN A 154 12.25 -9.80 -8.52
CA GLN A 154 13.18 -9.11 -9.41
C GLN A 154 14.64 -9.47 -9.14
N ARG A 155 14.97 -9.77 -7.90
CA ARG A 155 16.32 -10.19 -7.49
C ARG A 155 16.57 -11.70 -7.67
N GLY A 156 15.61 -12.43 -8.23
CA GLY A 156 15.73 -13.88 -8.43
C GLY A 156 15.77 -14.71 -7.14
N ILE A 157 15.42 -14.12 -5.98
CA ILE A 157 15.48 -14.82 -4.69
C ILE A 157 14.31 -15.79 -4.56
N TRP A 158 13.08 -15.31 -4.73
CA TRP A 158 11.89 -16.14 -4.63
C TRP A 158 10.66 -15.45 -5.20
N GLN A 159 9.77 -16.21 -5.86
CA GLN A 159 8.55 -15.66 -6.43
C GLN A 159 7.36 -15.87 -5.48
N LEU A 160 6.79 -14.77 -4.99
CA LEU A 160 5.66 -14.75 -4.07
C LEU A 160 4.63 -13.71 -4.47
N SER A 161 3.38 -13.94 -4.06
CA SER A 161 2.39 -12.86 -4.11
C SER A 161 2.55 -11.93 -2.89
N GLY A 162 2.22 -10.64 -3.06
CA GLY A 162 2.20 -9.71 -1.94
C GLY A 162 1.26 -10.15 -0.81
N GLN A 163 0.16 -10.85 -1.13
CA GLN A 163 -0.75 -11.41 -0.14
C GLN A 163 -0.09 -12.52 0.69
N THR A 164 0.73 -13.36 0.06
CA THR A 164 1.50 -14.39 0.78
C THR A 164 2.44 -13.74 1.79
N VAL A 165 3.12 -12.65 1.42
CA VAL A 165 3.99 -11.90 2.34
C VAL A 165 3.18 -11.29 3.50
N TYR A 166 1.99 -10.74 3.25
CA TYR A 166 1.11 -10.27 4.33
C TYR A 166 0.65 -11.39 5.26
N ASN A 167 0.38 -12.58 4.74
CA ASN A 167 0.06 -13.75 5.56
C ASN A 167 1.26 -14.18 6.44
N ILE A 168 2.49 -14.03 5.93
CA ILE A 168 3.72 -14.22 6.72
C ILE A 168 3.82 -13.16 7.82
N PHE A 169 3.57 -11.88 7.51
CA PHE A 169 3.54 -10.83 8.53
C PHE A 169 2.54 -11.15 9.66
N GLU A 170 1.35 -11.63 9.31
CA GLU A 170 0.33 -11.99 10.30
C GLU A 170 0.83 -13.13 11.23
N ARG A 171 1.48 -14.15 10.65
CA ARG A 171 2.06 -15.27 11.41
C ARG A 171 3.17 -14.83 12.35
N LEU A 172 4.02 -13.90 11.92
CA LEU A 172 5.16 -13.40 12.67
C LEU A 172 4.81 -12.25 13.63
N GLY A 173 3.53 -11.85 13.71
CA GLY A 173 3.11 -10.71 14.54
C GLY A 173 3.59 -9.35 14.02
N LEU A 174 4.07 -9.26 12.78
CA LEU A 174 4.59 -8.05 12.15
C LEU A 174 3.50 -7.18 11.49
N SER A 175 2.26 -7.62 11.55
CA SER A 175 1.11 -6.86 11.04
C SER A 175 0.85 -5.66 11.93
N VAL A 176 1.39 -4.51 11.58
CA VAL A 176 0.89 -3.25 12.11
C VAL A 176 -0.51 -3.07 11.52
N LYS A 177 -1.53 -3.23 12.35
CA LYS A 177 -2.88 -2.79 12.02
C LYS A 177 -2.83 -1.26 11.98
N THR A 178 -2.36 -0.71 10.87
CA THR A 178 -2.65 0.67 10.55
C THR A 178 -4.16 0.73 10.36
N TYR A 179 -4.86 1.07 11.40
CA TYR A 179 -6.16 1.69 11.26
C TYR A 179 -5.89 3.04 10.59
N ALA A 180 -5.58 3.02 9.30
CA ALA A 180 -5.83 4.16 8.48
C ALA A 180 -7.33 4.38 8.65
N LEU A 181 -7.68 5.34 9.47
CA LEU A 181 -8.94 6.03 9.38
C LEU A 181 -8.97 6.45 7.91
N LYS A 182 -9.58 5.63 7.07
CA LYS A 182 -10.00 6.07 5.76
C LYS A 182 -10.98 7.18 6.06
N GLY A 183 -10.46 8.39 6.09
CA GLY A 183 -11.30 9.55 5.90
C GLY A 183 -12.22 9.16 4.76
N LYS A 184 -13.51 9.40 4.92
CA LYS A 184 -14.44 9.23 3.82
C LYS A 184 -13.80 9.95 2.64
N SER A 185 -13.37 9.20 1.62
CA SER A 185 -13.11 9.85 0.33
C SER A 185 -14.45 10.44 -0.05
N ASP A 186 -14.49 11.71 -0.34
CA ASP A 186 -15.70 12.45 -0.71
C ASP A 186 -16.32 11.97 -2.03
N GLY A 187 -16.00 10.75 -2.44
CA GLY A 187 -16.50 10.12 -3.66
C GLY A 187 -15.88 10.69 -4.95
N ILE A 188 -15.09 11.74 -4.86
CA ILE A 188 -14.42 12.36 -6.00
C ILE A 188 -13.32 11.41 -6.47
N LYS A 189 -13.52 10.75 -7.59
CA LYS A 189 -12.49 9.96 -8.28
C LYS A 189 -11.58 10.94 -9.01
N TYR A 190 -10.48 11.30 -8.37
CA TYR A 190 -9.45 12.11 -8.99
C TYR A 190 -8.81 11.37 -10.15
N ARG A 191 -8.83 11.99 -11.32
CA ARG A 191 -8.19 11.43 -12.53
C ARG A 191 -6.68 11.45 -12.31
N ARG A 192 -6.05 10.28 -12.29
CA ARG A 192 -4.59 10.18 -12.26
C ARG A 192 -4.05 10.77 -13.56
N TYR A 193 -3.30 11.82 -13.43
CA TYR A 193 -2.59 12.45 -14.54
C TYR A 193 -1.13 12.01 -14.50
N GLU A 194 -0.58 11.66 -15.64
CA GLU A 194 0.82 11.27 -15.81
C GLU A 194 1.24 11.62 -17.24
N LYS A 195 2.39 12.23 -17.40
CA LYS A 195 2.98 12.52 -18.71
C LYS A 195 3.38 11.21 -19.40
N LYS A 196 3.61 11.27 -20.72
CA LYS A 196 3.86 10.05 -21.52
C LYS A 196 5.35 9.75 -21.71
N LYS A 197 6.22 10.72 -21.50
CA LYS A 197 7.68 10.62 -21.70
C LYS A 197 8.42 11.33 -20.57
N PRO A 198 9.69 10.97 -20.31
CA PRO A 198 10.57 11.74 -19.44
C PRO A 198 10.69 13.18 -19.92
N ASP A 199 11.00 14.08 -19.01
CA ASP A 199 11.28 15.50 -19.22
C ASP A 199 10.14 16.34 -19.79
N GLN A 200 8.95 15.77 -19.99
CA GLN A 200 7.75 16.55 -20.34
C GLN A 200 7.24 17.42 -19.20
N GLN A 201 7.47 16.99 -17.97
CA GLN A 201 7.07 17.72 -16.78
C GLN A 201 7.89 17.32 -15.58
N TRP A 202 8.47 18.30 -14.91
CA TRP A 202 9.09 18.12 -13.62
C TRP A 202 8.27 18.81 -12.52
N HIS A 203 8.44 18.33 -11.29
CA HIS A 203 7.84 18.92 -10.11
C HIS A 203 8.94 19.38 -9.17
N ILE A 204 8.82 20.60 -8.63
CA ILE A 204 9.69 21.15 -7.59
C ILE A 204 8.87 21.37 -6.31
N ASP A 205 9.48 21.06 -5.17
CA ASP A 205 8.87 21.29 -3.87
C ASP A 205 9.93 21.43 -2.78
N LEU A 206 9.56 22.04 -1.66
CA LEU A 206 10.43 22.27 -0.51
C LEU A 206 9.96 21.49 0.71
N LYS A 207 10.88 20.77 1.33
CA LYS A 207 10.63 20.05 2.58
C LYS A 207 11.44 20.66 3.72
N GLN A 208 10.76 21.12 4.77
CA GLN A 208 11.40 21.51 6.01
C GLN A 208 11.70 20.31 6.90
N THR A 209 12.90 20.27 7.49
CA THR A 209 13.32 19.29 8.50
C THR A 209 14.21 19.98 9.54
N LYS A 210 14.75 19.21 10.50
CA LYS A 210 15.63 19.73 11.54
C LYS A 210 16.88 18.88 11.68
N LEU A 211 17.99 19.50 12.01
CA LEU A 211 19.21 18.84 12.47
C LEU A 211 19.07 18.41 13.95
N SER A 212 20.06 17.69 14.46
CA SER A 212 20.08 17.19 15.85
C SER A 212 20.09 18.33 16.89
N ASP A 213 20.70 19.44 16.57
CA ASP A 213 20.75 20.65 17.41
C ASP A 213 19.46 21.50 17.37
N GLY A 214 18.45 21.07 16.57
CA GLY A 214 17.20 21.79 16.38
C GLY A 214 17.22 22.82 15.25
N THR A 215 18.37 23.05 14.61
CA THR A 215 18.50 23.96 13.47
C THR A 215 17.55 23.55 12.35
N THR A 216 16.75 24.50 11.88
CA THR A 216 15.82 24.28 10.77
C THR A 216 16.56 24.30 9.43
N VAL A 217 16.35 23.28 8.64
CA VAL A 217 16.92 23.14 7.28
C VAL A 217 15.83 22.81 6.29
N TYR A 218 16.08 23.13 5.02
CA TYR A 218 15.16 22.92 3.92
C TYR A 218 15.77 21.99 2.91
N ILE A 219 14.97 21.14 2.28
CA ILE A 219 15.38 20.24 1.21
C ILE A 219 14.57 20.62 -0.02
N CYS A 220 15.26 21.09 -1.07
CA CYS A 220 14.67 21.34 -2.37
C CYS A 220 14.70 20.04 -3.18
N VAL A 221 13.54 19.59 -3.66
CA VAL A 221 13.42 18.36 -4.43
C VAL A 221 12.92 18.66 -5.83
N LEU A 222 13.51 18.00 -6.83
CA LEU A 222 13.01 17.99 -8.21
C LEU A 222 12.78 16.54 -8.64
N ILE A 223 11.64 16.28 -9.27
CA ILE A 223 11.26 14.93 -9.70
C ILE A 223 10.54 14.96 -11.05
N ASP A 224 10.86 14.00 -11.91
CA ASP A 224 10.18 13.80 -13.19
C ASP A 224 8.80 13.15 -13.00
N ASP A 225 7.76 13.69 -13.68
CA ASP A 225 6.38 13.22 -13.57
C ASP A 225 6.20 11.81 -14.10
N TYR A 226 6.81 11.47 -15.23
CA TYR A 226 6.62 10.19 -15.89
C TYR A 226 7.34 9.06 -15.17
N SER A 227 8.63 9.22 -14.93
CA SER A 227 9.49 8.15 -14.43
C SER A 227 9.57 8.07 -12.92
N ARG A 228 9.19 9.13 -12.20
CA ARG A 228 9.45 9.34 -10.77
C ARG A 228 10.96 9.49 -10.46
N TYR A 229 11.79 9.74 -11.48
CA TYR A 229 13.21 9.97 -11.30
C TYR A 229 13.42 11.25 -10.50
N ALA A 230 14.11 11.15 -9.37
CA ALA A 230 14.44 12.30 -8.54
C ALA A 230 15.73 12.94 -9.08
N LEU A 231 15.57 14.09 -9.72
CA LEU A 231 16.65 14.85 -10.33
C LEU A 231 17.54 15.52 -9.29
N ALA A 232 16.95 15.95 -8.18
CA ALA A 232 17.67 16.57 -7.07
C ALA A 232 16.95 16.38 -5.73
N ALA A 233 17.75 16.38 -4.66
CA ALA A 233 17.34 16.64 -3.29
C ALA A 233 18.49 17.38 -2.61
N VAL A 234 18.42 18.71 -2.55
CA VAL A 234 19.49 19.58 -2.07
C VAL A 234 19.09 20.21 -0.75
N ALA A 235 19.96 20.10 0.26
CA ALA A 235 19.76 20.70 1.57
C ALA A 235 20.27 22.14 1.61
N GLY A 236 19.62 23.01 2.40
CA GLY A 236 20.01 24.40 2.59
C GLY A 236 19.46 24.98 3.89
N LEU A 237 20.14 26.00 4.41
CA LEU A 237 19.76 26.64 5.66
C LEU A 237 18.59 27.64 5.50
N ASN A 238 18.43 28.18 4.29
CA ASN A 238 17.48 29.26 4.04
C ASN A 238 16.50 28.89 2.93
N LYS A 239 15.23 29.19 3.18
CA LYS A 239 14.14 29.06 2.21
C LYS A 239 14.00 30.35 1.42
N THR A 240 14.92 30.61 0.48
CA THR A 240 14.87 31.82 -0.36
C THR A 240 14.60 31.48 -1.82
N SER A 241 13.91 32.36 -2.53
CA SER A 241 13.71 32.23 -3.97
C SER A 241 15.04 32.09 -4.73
N ARG A 242 16.07 32.85 -4.31
CA ARG A 242 17.43 32.82 -4.90
C ARG A 242 18.04 31.42 -4.78
N TRP A 243 17.93 30.78 -3.60
CA TRP A 243 18.47 29.44 -3.39
C TRP A 243 17.71 28.38 -4.23
N GLY A 244 16.36 28.38 -4.20
CA GLY A 244 15.57 27.49 -5.03
C GLY A 244 15.86 27.64 -6.53
N THR A 245 16.05 28.89 -6.98
CA THR A 245 16.45 29.21 -8.35
C THR A 245 17.84 28.64 -8.69
N SER A 246 18.84 28.79 -7.79
CA SER A 246 20.18 28.25 -8.02
C SER A 246 20.21 26.72 -8.09
N VAL A 247 19.40 26.05 -7.26
CA VAL A 247 19.23 24.59 -7.32
C VAL A 247 18.64 24.17 -8.67
N ALA A 248 17.54 24.78 -9.10
CA ALA A 248 16.92 24.49 -10.39
C ALA A 248 17.90 24.73 -11.55
N GLN A 249 18.60 25.88 -11.55
CA GLN A 249 19.58 26.21 -12.58
C GLN A 249 20.71 25.16 -12.64
N THR A 250 21.22 24.72 -11.49
CA THR A 250 22.25 23.68 -11.44
C THR A 250 21.73 22.37 -12.05
N VAL A 251 20.47 22.00 -11.78
CA VAL A 251 19.85 20.81 -12.36
C VAL A 251 19.68 20.98 -13.88
N PHE A 252 19.23 22.15 -14.35
CA PHE A 252 19.08 22.41 -15.79
C PHE A 252 20.40 22.30 -16.55
N ILE A 253 21.48 22.84 -16.02
CA ILE A 253 22.81 22.72 -16.62
C ILE A 253 23.25 21.26 -16.73
N LYS A 254 22.92 20.45 -15.71
CA LYS A 254 23.41 19.08 -15.58
C LYS A 254 22.54 18.05 -16.29
N ALA A 255 21.21 18.16 -16.16
CA ALA A 255 20.26 17.17 -16.63
C ALA A 255 19.42 17.62 -17.85
N GLY A 256 19.65 18.85 -18.35
CA GLY A 256 18.73 19.49 -19.28
C GLY A 256 17.51 20.03 -18.56
N HIS A 257 16.50 20.46 -19.29
CA HIS A 257 15.29 21.08 -18.74
C HIS A 257 14.02 20.40 -19.26
N PRO A 258 12.90 20.48 -18.51
CA PRO A 258 11.63 19.93 -18.93
C PRO A 258 10.89 20.89 -19.87
N ASP A 259 9.86 20.38 -20.56
CA ASP A 259 8.88 21.24 -21.27
C ASP A 259 8.06 22.08 -20.27
N GLU A 260 7.73 21.52 -19.11
CA GLU A 260 6.89 22.15 -18.09
C GLU A 260 7.46 21.88 -16.68
N LEU A 261 7.48 22.92 -15.84
CA LEU A 261 7.82 22.80 -14.42
C LEU A 261 6.63 23.18 -13.56
N VAL A 262 6.27 22.28 -12.62
CA VAL A 262 5.18 22.49 -11.65
C VAL A 262 5.77 22.83 -10.29
N SER A 263 5.31 23.93 -9.70
CA SER A 263 5.60 24.29 -8.31
C SER A 263 4.31 24.48 -7.50
N ASP A 264 4.44 24.55 -6.19
CA ASP A 264 3.38 25.12 -5.36
C ASP A 264 3.32 26.66 -5.52
N ASN A 265 2.33 27.29 -4.87
CA ASN A 265 2.20 28.75 -4.85
C ASN A 265 3.08 29.42 -3.78
N GLY A 266 4.13 28.74 -3.32
CA GLY A 266 5.08 29.33 -2.37
C GLY A 266 5.74 30.59 -2.95
N THR A 267 5.96 31.57 -2.11
CA THR A 267 6.60 32.86 -2.48
C THR A 267 8.01 32.67 -3.04
N GLU A 268 8.59 31.49 -2.88
CA GLU A 268 9.88 31.11 -3.41
C GLU A 268 9.86 30.88 -4.92
N PHE A 269 8.74 30.42 -5.44
CA PHE A 269 8.57 30.02 -6.84
C PHE A 269 7.58 30.91 -7.61
N ALA A 270 6.57 31.45 -6.92
CA ALA A 270 5.53 32.26 -7.54
C ALA A 270 5.63 33.73 -7.11
N SER A 271 5.32 34.66 -8.03
CA SER A 271 5.15 36.07 -7.67
C SER A 271 3.76 36.26 -7.06
N VAL A 272 3.69 37.12 -6.03
CA VAL A 272 2.42 37.60 -5.46
C VAL A 272 1.81 38.69 -6.36
N TRP A 273 2.61 39.31 -7.22
CA TRP A 273 2.21 40.38 -8.11
C TRP A 273 2.16 39.88 -9.55
N GLU A 274 1.03 39.99 -10.22
CA GLU A 274 0.81 39.49 -11.58
C GLU A 274 1.76 40.10 -12.65
N GLU A 275 2.37 41.26 -12.38
CA GLU A 275 3.21 41.99 -13.35
C GLU A 275 4.73 41.76 -13.17
N SER A 276 5.20 41.06 -12.13
CA SER A 276 6.64 40.87 -11.90
C SER A 276 7.03 39.40 -11.85
N LEU A 277 7.87 38.97 -12.78
CA LEU A 277 8.50 37.65 -12.72
C LEU A 277 9.49 37.60 -11.57
N THR A 278 9.38 36.57 -10.71
CA THR A 278 10.41 36.22 -9.74
C THR A 278 11.73 35.85 -10.46
N GLN A 279 12.83 35.78 -9.70
CA GLN A 279 14.08 35.26 -10.28
C GLN A 279 13.89 33.86 -10.86
N PHE A 280 13.07 33.04 -10.19
CA PHE A 280 12.70 31.70 -10.64
C PHE A 280 11.89 31.76 -11.94
N GLY A 281 10.89 32.62 -12.02
CA GLY A 281 10.11 32.81 -13.25
C GLY A 281 10.96 33.29 -14.43
N LYS A 282 11.92 34.19 -14.19
CA LYS A 282 12.89 34.63 -15.23
C LYS A 282 13.78 33.50 -15.70
N LEU A 283 14.26 32.62 -14.78
CA LEU A 283 15.04 31.43 -15.15
C LEU A 283 14.22 30.53 -16.07
N LEU A 284 12.96 30.25 -15.74
CA LEU A 284 12.10 29.38 -16.55
C LEU A 284 11.81 29.99 -17.92
N PHE A 285 11.49 31.28 -17.96
CA PHE A 285 11.22 32.01 -19.21
C PHE A 285 12.42 31.99 -20.15
N ASN A 286 13.64 32.25 -19.63
CA ASN A 286 14.88 32.26 -20.42
C ASN A 286 15.28 30.86 -20.97
N ASN A 287 14.69 29.79 -20.44
CA ASN A 287 14.93 28.41 -20.89
C ASN A 287 13.71 27.80 -21.61
N ASP A 288 12.73 28.60 -22.02
CA ASP A 288 11.49 28.17 -22.69
C ASP A 288 10.71 27.10 -21.91
N ILE A 289 10.77 27.16 -20.56
CA ILE A 289 10.08 26.22 -19.68
C ILE A 289 8.72 26.81 -19.29
N HIS A 290 7.65 26.08 -19.59
CA HIS A 290 6.32 26.47 -19.15
C HIS A 290 6.17 26.31 -17.62
N HIS A 291 5.98 27.43 -16.91
CA HIS A 291 5.75 27.38 -15.47
C HIS A 291 4.27 27.19 -15.15
N ARG A 292 3.96 26.15 -14.40
CA ARG A 292 2.61 25.94 -13.88
C ARG A 292 2.62 25.91 -12.37
N THR A 293 1.90 26.83 -11.75
CA THR A 293 1.64 26.80 -10.30
C THR A 293 0.39 25.99 -10.01
N THR A 294 0.35 25.35 -8.86
CA THR A 294 -0.85 24.65 -8.39
C THR A 294 -1.91 25.66 -7.97
N ALA A 295 -3.15 25.49 -8.38
CA ALA A 295 -4.23 26.36 -7.95
C ALA A 295 -4.35 26.36 -6.41
N ALA A 296 -4.68 27.52 -5.84
CA ALA A 296 -4.93 27.64 -4.41
C ALA A 296 -6.01 26.61 -4.00
N TYR A 297 -5.77 25.89 -2.90
CA TYR A 297 -6.64 24.82 -2.38
C TYR A 297 -6.78 23.56 -3.27
N TYR A 298 -5.93 23.40 -4.32
CA TYR A 298 -5.91 22.19 -5.14
C TYR A 298 -4.59 21.41 -4.95
N PRO A 299 -4.43 20.67 -3.83
CA PRO A 299 -3.16 20.06 -3.44
C PRO A 299 -2.66 18.95 -4.38
N GLN A 300 -3.44 18.62 -5.40
CA GLN A 300 -3.13 17.51 -6.30
C GLN A 300 -2.20 17.92 -7.46
N GLY A 301 -2.01 19.20 -7.69
CA GLY A 301 -1.15 19.70 -8.76
C GLY A 301 0.30 19.27 -8.61
N ASN A 302 0.83 19.22 -7.36
CA ASN A 302 2.22 18.84 -7.04
C ASN A 302 2.35 17.44 -6.40
N GLY A 303 1.37 16.56 -6.61
CA GLY A 303 1.26 15.25 -5.94
C GLY A 303 2.44 14.31 -6.13
N LYS A 304 3.30 14.51 -7.15
CA LYS A 304 4.48 13.68 -7.40
C LYS A 304 5.63 14.06 -6.46
N ALA A 305 5.93 15.35 -6.33
CA ALA A 305 6.92 15.85 -5.39
C ALA A 305 6.49 15.54 -3.93
N GLU A 306 5.22 15.78 -3.59
CA GLU A 306 4.69 15.39 -2.28
C GLU A 306 4.83 13.89 -2.00
N ALA A 307 4.56 13.02 -2.98
CA ALA A 307 4.71 11.58 -2.82
C ALA A 307 6.17 11.19 -2.59
N PHE A 308 7.11 11.82 -3.31
CA PHE A 308 8.53 11.63 -3.10
C PHE A 308 8.95 12.10 -1.71
N ILE A 309 8.56 13.28 -1.28
CA ILE A 309 8.82 13.81 0.06
C ILE A 309 8.28 12.88 1.16
N LYS A 310 7.08 12.33 1.00
CA LYS A 310 6.49 11.35 1.93
C LYS A 310 7.35 10.07 2.02
N ILE A 311 7.90 9.63 0.91
CA ILE A 311 8.79 8.47 0.84
C ILE A 311 10.14 8.80 1.51
N LEU A 312 10.78 9.90 1.13
CA LEU A 312 12.04 10.39 1.69
C LEU A 312 11.95 10.54 3.22
N ASN A 313 10.87 11.15 3.69
CA ASN A 313 10.62 11.34 5.12
C ASN A 313 10.49 10.00 5.86
N ARG A 314 9.81 9.02 5.28
CA ARG A 314 9.61 7.70 5.90
C ARG A 314 10.85 6.83 5.85
N GLU A 315 11.59 6.88 4.75
CA GLU A 315 12.69 5.94 4.47
C GLU A 315 14.06 6.48 4.87
N LEU A 316 14.22 7.81 5.00
CA LEU A 316 15.46 8.47 5.43
C LEU A 316 15.25 9.34 6.68
N LEU A 317 14.56 10.47 6.56
CA LEU A 317 14.58 11.54 7.55
C LEU A 317 14.02 11.16 8.93
N ARG A 318 13.13 10.17 9.02
CA ARG A 318 12.59 9.67 10.30
C ARG A 318 13.40 8.52 10.90
N ARG A 319 14.45 8.07 10.21
CA ARG A 319 15.21 6.88 10.61
C ARG A 319 16.55 7.19 11.22
N GLN A 320 17.07 8.36 10.92
CA GLN A 320 18.34 8.84 11.45
C GLN A 320 18.27 10.35 11.67
N SER A 321 19.08 10.84 12.59
CA SER A 321 19.32 12.25 12.84
C SER A 321 20.63 12.66 12.14
N PHE A 322 20.76 13.94 11.87
CA PHE A 322 21.90 14.53 11.17
C PHE A 322 22.44 15.65 12.01
N ASP A 323 23.76 15.67 12.22
CA ASP A 323 24.38 16.67 13.09
C ASP A 323 24.75 17.93 12.30
N THR A 324 25.09 17.79 11.03
CA THR A 324 25.45 18.89 10.15
C THR A 324 24.64 18.89 8.84
N LEU A 325 24.67 20.03 8.15
CA LEU A 325 24.06 20.14 6.83
C LEU A 325 24.74 19.19 5.81
N ASP A 326 26.05 19.03 5.93
CA ASP A 326 26.85 18.17 5.04
C ASP A 326 26.53 16.69 5.26
N ASP A 327 26.30 16.26 6.52
CA ASP A 327 25.84 14.90 6.83
C ASP A 327 24.48 14.63 6.20
N LEU A 328 23.56 15.58 6.31
CA LEU A 328 22.25 15.51 5.67
C LEU A 328 22.39 15.41 4.15
N GLN A 329 23.22 16.28 3.53
CA GLN A 329 23.43 16.27 2.07
C GLN A 329 24.02 14.93 1.60
N LEU A 330 25.03 14.42 2.28
CA LEU A 330 25.66 13.14 1.95
C LEU A 330 24.65 11.98 2.04
N ALA A 331 23.77 12.02 3.06
CA ALA A 331 22.71 11.01 3.20
C ALA A 331 21.65 11.14 2.12
N LEU A 332 21.29 12.36 1.71
CA LEU A 332 20.39 12.61 0.58
C LEU A 332 20.96 12.05 -0.73
N ASP A 333 22.23 12.30 -1.01
CA ASP A 333 22.89 11.83 -2.23
C ASP A 333 22.93 10.30 -2.30
N ARG A 334 23.29 9.64 -1.19
CA ARG A 334 23.25 8.17 -1.09
C ARG A 334 21.82 7.64 -1.27
N TYR A 335 20.85 8.33 -0.67
CA TYR A 335 19.44 7.93 -0.79
C TYR A 335 18.91 8.12 -2.21
N LEU A 336 19.27 9.21 -2.91
CA LEU A 336 18.88 9.43 -4.31
C LEU A 336 19.40 8.34 -5.23
N ARG A 337 20.68 7.94 -5.06
CA ARG A 337 21.24 6.80 -5.83
C ARG A 337 20.43 5.54 -5.62
N PHE A 338 20.12 5.19 -4.36
CA PHE A 338 19.27 4.05 -4.06
C PHE A 338 17.86 4.21 -4.64
N TYR A 339 17.24 5.37 -4.43
CA TYR A 339 15.89 5.67 -4.88
C TYR A 339 15.75 5.54 -6.40
N ASN A 340 16.65 6.15 -7.14
CA ASN A 340 16.60 6.16 -8.60
C ASN A 340 16.96 4.80 -9.20
N ASN A 341 18.00 4.14 -8.70
CA ASN A 341 18.56 2.97 -9.35
C ASN A 341 17.90 1.65 -8.89
N TYR A 342 17.56 1.55 -7.61
CA TYR A 342 17.20 0.27 -7.03
C TYR A 342 15.82 0.21 -6.41
N ARG A 343 15.24 1.36 -6.03
CA ARG A 343 13.96 1.36 -5.37
C ARG A 343 12.81 1.08 -6.32
N LEU A 344 12.08 -0.02 -6.10
CA LEU A 344 10.91 -0.38 -6.90
C LEU A 344 9.68 0.45 -6.54
N HIS A 345 8.96 0.89 -7.56
CA HIS A 345 7.75 1.70 -7.43
C HIS A 345 6.52 1.03 -8.03
N SER A 346 5.50 0.81 -7.21
CA SER A 346 4.23 0.20 -7.66
C SER A 346 3.49 1.04 -8.69
N SER A 347 3.63 2.38 -8.63
CA SER A 347 2.96 3.29 -9.56
C SER A 347 3.50 3.23 -10.99
N ILE A 348 4.70 2.69 -11.16
CA ILE A 348 5.38 2.54 -12.45
C ILE A 348 5.66 1.07 -12.78
N GLY A 349 4.77 0.15 -12.34
CA GLY A 349 4.87 -1.27 -12.69
C GLY A 349 6.00 -2.03 -12.00
N TRP A 350 6.39 -1.63 -10.80
CA TRP A 350 7.50 -2.22 -10.04
C TRP A 350 8.85 -2.11 -10.75
N GLN A 351 9.05 -1.04 -11.51
CA GLN A 351 10.35 -0.65 -12.06
C GLN A 351 11.06 0.33 -11.10
N SER A 352 12.38 0.45 -11.24
CA SER A 352 13.11 1.57 -10.65
C SER A 352 12.91 2.83 -11.48
N PRO A 353 13.00 4.04 -10.89
CA PRO A 353 12.88 5.29 -11.62
C PRO A 353 13.84 5.40 -12.81
N VAL A 354 15.10 4.98 -12.65
CA VAL A 354 16.10 5.03 -13.72
C VAL A 354 15.69 4.15 -14.91
N THR A 355 15.17 2.95 -14.64
CA THR A 355 14.70 2.05 -15.71
C THR A 355 13.64 2.73 -16.57
N ARG A 356 12.70 3.42 -15.92
CA ARG A 356 11.62 4.10 -16.65
C ARG A 356 12.08 5.42 -17.29
N TYR A 357 13.07 6.09 -16.71
CA TYR A 357 13.62 7.34 -17.23
C TYR A 357 14.48 7.12 -18.47
N THR A 358 15.36 6.11 -18.43
CA THR A 358 16.34 5.85 -19.50
C THR A 358 15.93 4.73 -20.45
N GLY A 359 14.98 3.89 -20.08
CA GLY A 359 14.68 2.64 -20.78
C GLY A 359 15.66 1.51 -20.47
N CYS A 360 16.73 1.76 -19.69
CA CYS A 360 17.74 0.77 -19.34
C CYS A 360 17.47 0.17 -17.96
N SER A 361 17.34 -1.14 -17.86
CA SER A 361 17.21 -1.82 -16.57
C SER A 361 18.57 -2.08 -15.96
N ILE A 362 18.70 -1.79 -14.66
CA ILE A 362 19.86 -2.18 -13.87
C ILE A 362 19.60 -3.59 -13.33
N ALA A 363 20.48 -4.53 -13.69
CA ALA A 363 20.40 -5.88 -13.15
C ALA A 363 20.82 -5.87 -11.68
N VAL A 364 19.99 -6.44 -10.83
CA VAL A 364 20.25 -6.55 -9.38
C VAL A 364 20.02 -8.01 -8.98
N SER A 365 20.97 -8.61 -8.32
CA SER A 365 20.89 -9.98 -7.81
C SER A 365 21.05 -10.02 -6.29
N GLY A 366 20.41 -11.00 -5.67
CA GLY A 366 20.54 -11.18 -4.22
C GLY A 366 20.06 -9.99 -3.40
N LEU A 367 20.68 -9.74 -2.24
CA LEU A 367 20.35 -8.63 -1.34
C LEU A 367 21.27 -7.41 -1.51
N ALA A 368 22.11 -7.39 -2.53
CA ALA A 368 22.98 -6.26 -2.81
C ALA A 368 22.20 -4.95 -3.00
N GLN A 369 22.82 -3.82 -2.71
CA GLN A 369 22.28 -2.47 -2.84
C GLN A 369 20.97 -2.19 -2.05
N ILE A 370 20.63 -2.99 -1.05
CA ILE A 370 19.57 -2.65 -0.11
C ILE A 370 20.20 -1.99 1.11
N PRO A 371 19.95 -0.70 1.38
CA PRO A 371 20.54 0.00 2.52
C PRO A 371 20.23 -0.70 3.85
N GLY A 372 21.25 -0.89 4.68
CA GLY A 372 21.12 -1.55 5.98
C GLY A 372 21.12 -3.09 5.91
N LEU A 373 21.29 -3.68 4.73
CA LEU A 373 21.43 -5.14 4.55
C LEU A 373 22.82 -5.55 4.02
N GLU A 374 23.78 -4.65 4.05
CA GLU A 374 25.15 -4.88 3.53
C GLU A 374 25.81 -6.09 4.18
N THR A 375 25.67 -6.25 5.49
CA THR A 375 26.20 -7.39 6.24
C THR A 375 25.53 -8.72 5.86
N MET A 376 24.24 -8.69 5.54
CA MET A 376 23.53 -9.88 5.06
C MET A 376 23.89 -10.18 3.60
N ALA A 377 24.07 -9.15 2.78
CA ALA A 377 24.48 -9.32 1.38
C ALA A 377 25.89 -9.91 1.26
N ALA A 378 26.78 -9.61 2.19
CA ALA A 378 28.13 -10.18 2.26
C ALA A 378 28.16 -11.66 2.70
N ASN A 379 27.05 -12.21 3.21
CA ASN A 379 26.96 -13.62 3.57
C ASN A 379 26.87 -14.49 2.30
N PRO A 380 27.68 -15.53 2.14
CA PRO A 380 27.69 -16.38 0.95
C PRO A 380 26.35 -17.06 0.65
N ILE A 381 25.47 -17.19 1.65
CA ILE A 381 24.11 -17.71 1.47
C ILE A 381 23.23 -16.74 0.64
N PHE A 382 23.52 -15.43 0.67
CA PHE A 382 22.76 -14.40 -0.03
C PHE A 382 23.42 -13.90 -1.32
N GLY A 383 24.54 -14.47 -1.71
CA GLY A 383 25.34 -14.12 -2.87
C GLY A 383 26.51 -13.19 -2.56
N PRO A 384 27.54 -13.14 -3.38
CA PRO A 384 28.66 -12.23 -3.22
C PRO A 384 28.17 -10.77 -3.23
N ALA A 385 28.74 -9.96 -2.35
CA ALA A 385 28.58 -8.52 -2.46
C ALA A 385 29.18 -8.09 -3.82
N SER A 386 28.34 -7.95 -4.83
CA SER A 386 28.80 -7.41 -6.10
C SER A 386 29.16 -5.94 -5.87
N ALA A 387 30.38 -5.56 -6.27
CA ALA A 387 30.67 -4.15 -6.49
C ALA A 387 29.53 -3.55 -7.32
N ASP A 388 29.14 -2.31 -7.05
CA ASP A 388 28.10 -1.63 -7.84
C ASP A 388 28.37 -1.92 -9.33
N PRO A 389 27.41 -2.53 -10.03
CA PRO A 389 27.61 -2.77 -11.46
C PRO A 389 27.90 -1.42 -12.10
N PRO A 390 28.87 -1.31 -13.00
CA PRO A 390 29.12 -0.08 -13.71
C PRO A 390 27.79 0.35 -14.32
N ILE A 391 27.37 1.58 -14.03
CA ILE A 391 26.17 2.17 -14.64
C ILE A 391 26.38 2.04 -16.14
N PRO A 392 25.50 1.35 -16.88
CA PRO A 392 25.69 1.23 -18.32
C PRO A 392 25.67 2.64 -18.92
N ILE A 393 26.83 3.11 -19.31
CA ILE A 393 27.03 4.44 -19.87
C ILE A 393 26.63 4.36 -21.35
N THR A 394 25.38 4.69 -21.66
CA THR A 394 25.03 5.07 -23.03
C THR A 394 25.48 6.51 -23.25
N PRO A 395 26.18 6.82 -24.36
CA PRO A 395 26.83 8.11 -24.58
C PRO A 395 25.96 9.35 -24.42
N LEU A 396 24.66 9.22 -24.68
CA LEU A 396 23.67 10.32 -24.54
C LEU A 396 23.15 10.53 -23.11
N THR A 397 23.39 9.59 -22.20
CA THR A 397 22.86 9.63 -20.82
C THR A 397 23.96 9.73 -19.77
N ALA A 398 25.22 9.44 -20.11
CA ALA A 398 26.35 9.47 -19.20
C ALA A 398 26.56 10.85 -18.59
N ASP A 399 26.52 11.90 -19.42
CA ASP A 399 26.67 13.28 -18.97
C ASP A 399 25.51 13.73 -18.07
N ARG A 400 24.28 13.24 -18.31
CA ARG A 400 23.16 13.54 -17.46
C ARG A 400 23.25 12.84 -16.08
N PHE A 401 23.83 11.64 -16.00
CA PHE A 401 23.91 10.87 -14.75
C PHE A 401 25.07 11.29 -13.83
N GLN A 402 26.24 11.57 -14.37
CA GLN A 402 27.36 12.06 -13.57
C GLN A 402 27.06 13.41 -12.92
N ALA A 403 26.22 14.17 -13.56
CA ALA A 403 25.89 15.51 -13.14
C ALA A 403 24.96 15.60 -11.93
N VAL A 404 24.05 14.63 -11.74
CA VAL A 404 23.08 14.67 -10.63
C VAL A 404 23.69 14.20 -9.30
N VAL A 405 24.87 13.56 -9.36
CA VAL A 405 25.54 12.95 -8.21
C VAL A 405 26.60 13.85 -7.59
N LEU A 406 27.06 14.85 -8.30
CA LEU A 406 28.20 15.73 -7.87
C LEU A 406 27.72 17.17 -7.80
N VAL A 407 27.12 17.55 -6.68
CA VAL A 407 27.06 18.94 -6.24
C VAL A 407 27.79 19.01 -4.92
N PRO A 408 28.89 19.81 -4.81
CA PRO A 408 29.48 20.14 -3.52
C PRO A 408 28.53 20.94 -2.64
#